data_6f04f0281c748ec305de47ca6900aa87
#
_entry.id   6f04f0281c748ec305de47ca6900aa87
#
_cell.length_a   1.000
_cell.length_b   1.000
_cell.length_c   1.000
_cell.angle_alpha   90.00
_cell.angle_beta   90.00
_cell.angle_gamma   90.00
#
_symmetry.space_group_name_H-M   'P 1'
#
loop_
_entity.id
_entity.type
_entity.pdbx_description
1 polymer ?
#
loop_
_entity_poly.entity_id
_entity_poly.type
_entity_poly.pdbx_seq_one_letter_code
_entity_poly.pdbx_strand_id
1 'polypeptide(L)'
;MVYNKKDGFLTADLVIGFPPLSEKYTSNVTMAKPGLVRAECNDGRLFSYLLNNWKFSPGVKDIQQSCVIEFEVSFQFKSAIHSQLANFFFDQLVIQMERAFVDEAEERYGAPAIKSHVLEATSRVV
;
A
#
# COMPACT_ATOMS: atom_id res chain seq x y z
N MET A 1 -2.79 3.10 15.13
CA MET A 1 -1.85 3.84 14.27
C MET A 1 -1.55 5.20 14.90
N VAL A 2 -0.29 5.51 15.10
CA VAL A 2 0.16 6.81 15.61
C VAL A 2 0.83 7.56 14.46
N TYR A 3 0.47 8.82 14.28
CA TYR A 3 1.04 9.62 13.20
C TYR A 3 1.34 11.04 13.65
N ASN A 4 2.34 11.65 13.01
CA ASN A 4 2.68 13.05 13.16
C ASN A 4 2.52 13.70 11.78
N LYS A 5 1.67 14.72 11.70
CA LYS A 5 1.26 15.32 10.43
C LYS A 5 1.89 16.69 10.22
N LYS A 6 2.51 16.87 9.05
CA LYS A 6 2.93 18.16 8.51
C LYS A 6 2.34 18.27 7.10
N ASP A 7 2.25 19.48 6.53
CA ASP A 7 1.67 19.68 5.21
C ASP A 7 2.32 18.77 4.16
N GLY A 8 1.53 17.85 3.60
CA GLY A 8 1.98 16.90 2.61
C GLY A 8 2.90 15.80 3.12
N PHE A 9 3.13 15.74 4.44
CA PHE A 9 4.02 14.76 5.04
C PHE A 9 3.44 14.28 6.38
N LEU A 10 3.52 12.97 6.64
CA LEU A 10 3.22 12.39 7.95
C LEU A 10 4.05 11.15 8.18
N THR A 11 4.15 10.73 9.44
CA THR A 11 4.70 9.42 9.79
C THR A 11 3.58 8.57 10.38
N ALA A 12 3.60 7.29 10.07
CA ALA A 12 2.60 6.34 10.54
C ALA A 12 3.25 5.03 10.94
N ASP A 13 2.88 4.53 12.12
CA ASP A 13 3.28 3.19 12.53
C ASP A 13 2.26 2.18 12.02
N LEU A 14 2.76 1.16 11.35
CA LEU A 14 1.96 0.11 10.75
C LEU A 14 2.38 -1.25 11.28
N VAL A 15 1.41 -2.10 11.51
CA VAL A 15 1.64 -3.50 11.87
C VAL A 15 1.20 -4.37 10.71
N ILE A 16 2.11 -5.19 10.21
CA ILE A 16 1.80 -6.19 9.18
C ILE A 16 1.82 -7.56 9.84
N GLY A 17 0.70 -8.27 9.76
CA GLY A 17 0.60 -9.65 10.22
C GLY A 17 0.45 -10.58 9.03
N PHE A 18 1.42 -11.47 8.87
CA PHE A 18 1.44 -12.45 7.80
C PHE A 18 2.14 -13.71 8.31
N PRO A 19 1.40 -14.70 8.85
CA PRO A 19 2.05 -15.88 9.44
C PRO A 19 2.96 -16.61 8.45
N PRO A 20 4.19 -16.97 8.85
CA PRO A 20 4.72 -16.87 10.21
C PRO A 20 5.34 -15.50 10.56
N LEU A 21 5.16 -14.49 9.72
CA LEU A 21 5.78 -13.18 9.86
C LEU A 21 4.83 -12.19 10.52
N SER A 22 5.36 -11.37 11.41
CA SER A 22 4.66 -10.22 11.98
C SER A 22 5.69 -9.12 12.23
N GLU A 23 5.41 -7.91 11.76
CA GLU A 23 6.34 -6.80 11.87
C GLU A 23 5.60 -5.49 12.09
N LYS A 24 6.19 -4.65 12.94
CA LYS A 24 5.77 -3.26 13.13
C LYS A 24 6.83 -2.36 12.52
N TYR A 25 6.43 -1.38 11.75
CA TYR A 25 7.35 -0.43 11.16
C TYR A 25 6.78 0.97 11.09
N THR A 26 7.66 1.97 11.09
CA THR A 26 7.29 3.37 10.92
C THR A 26 7.47 3.75 9.46
N SER A 27 6.40 4.24 8.88
CA SER A 27 6.38 4.68 7.49
C SER A 27 6.42 6.19 7.40
N ASN A 28 7.27 6.70 6.53
CA ASN A 28 7.31 8.10 6.15
C ASN A 28 6.40 8.28 4.93
N VAL A 29 5.30 9.00 5.12
CA VAL A 29 4.28 9.17 4.10
C VAL A 29 4.35 10.56 3.51
N THR A 30 4.53 10.63 2.20
CA THR A 30 4.52 11.87 1.43
C THR A 30 3.29 11.89 0.51
N MET A 31 2.60 12.99 0.48
CA MET A 31 1.38 13.13 -0.32
C MET A 31 1.48 14.32 -1.26
N ALA A 32 1.14 14.10 -2.52
CA ALA A 32 0.91 15.14 -3.51
C ALA A 32 -0.55 15.04 -3.93
N LYS A 33 -1.43 15.73 -3.20
CA LYS A 33 -2.88 15.65 -3.40
C LYS A 33 -3.31 16.22 -4.76
N PRO A 34 -4.31 15.61 -5.41
CA PRO A 34 -5.03 14.40 -4.98
C PRO A 34 -4.44 13.10 -5.55
N GLY A 35 -3.35 13.17 -6.31
CA GLY A 35 -2.94 12.11 -7.21
C GLY A 35 -1.94 11.10 -6.67
N LEU A 36 -1.21 11.42 -5.59
CA LEU A 36 -0.09 10.57 -5.17
C LEU A 36 -0.01 10.46 -3.65
N VAL A 37 0.16 9.23 -3.17
CA VAL A 37 0.56 8.92 -1.80
C VAL A 37 1.73 7.96 -1.86
N ARG A 38 2.84 8.32 -1.23
CA ARG A 38 4.05 7.51 -1.16
C ARG A 38 4.39 7.22 0.29
N ALA A 39 4.52 5.95 0.64
CA ALA A 39 4.88 5.50 1.97
C ALA A 39 6.19 4.71 1.92
N GLU A 40 7.18 5.11 2.70
CA GLU A 40 8.51 4.52 2.68
C GLU A 40 8.97 4.17 4.09
N CYS A 41 9.50 2.96 4.25
CA CYS A 41 10.12 2.48 5.48
C CYS A 41 11.54 2.00 5.17
N ASN A 42 12.52 2.52 5.92
CA ASN A 42 13.94 2.15 5.76
C ASN A 42 14.55 1.53 7.02
N ASP A 43 13.77 1.42 8.10
CA ASP A 43 14.28 1.01 9.41
C ASP A 43 13.56 -0.20 10.01
N GLY A 44 12.85 -0.96 9.20
CA GLY A 44 12.16 -2.17 9.66
C GLY A 44 13.13 -3.27 10.04
N ARG A 45 12.69 -4.18 10.91
CA ARG A 45 13.49 -5.34 11.30
C ARG A 45 13.54 -6.39 10.21
N LEU A 46 12.44 -6.56 9.51
CA LEU A 46 12.28 -7.57 8.47
C LEU A 46 12.80 -7.08 7.12
N PHE A 47 12.60 -5.80 6.82
CA PHE A 47 12.91 -5.22 5.53
C PHE A 47 14.10 -4.26 5.59
N SER A 48 14.97 -4.30 4.57
CA SER A 48 15.94 -3.24 4.32
C SER A 48 15.23 -1.97 3.87
N TYR A 49 14.21 -2.14 3.03
CA TYR A 49 13.26 -1.09 2.68
C TYR A 49 11.91 -1.69 2.32
N LEU A 50 10.89 -0.88 2.43
CA LEU A 50 9.53 -1.18 1.96
C LEU A 50 8.94 0.12 1.44
N LEU A 51 8.56 0.13 0.17
CA LEU A 51 8.02 1.31 -0.49
C LEU A 51 6.66 0.99 -1.08
N ASN A 52 5.68 1.83 -0.78
CA ASN A 52 4.35 1.78 -1.37
C ASN A 52 4.08 3.08 -2.12
N ASN A 53 3.64 3.00 -3.35
CA ASN A 53 3.15 4.14 -4.12
C ASN A 53 1.71 3.92 -4.51
N TRP A 54 0.87 4.90 -4.22
CA TRP A 54 -0.53 4.93 -4.64
C TRP A 54 -0.70 6.11 -5.58
N LYS A 55 -1.12 5.86 -6.81
CA LYS A 55 -1.44 6.89 -7.78
C LYS A 55 -2.92 6.83 -8.10
N PHE A 56 -3.55 8.00 -8.12
CA PHE A 56 -4.98 8.14 -8.38
C PHE A 56 -5.15 9.02 -9.60
N SER A 57 -5.89 8.55 -10.58
CA SER A 57 -6.18 9.30 -11.80
C SER A 57 -7.67 9.25 -12.15
N PRO A 58 -8.16 10.14 -13.03
CA PRO A 58 -9.57 10.12 -13.43
C PRO A 58 -9.99 8.73 -13.90
N GLY A 59 -11.18 8.33 -13.50
CA GLY A 59 -11.70 7.01 -13.75
C GLY A 59 -12.40 6.89 -15.10
N VAL A 60 -13.50 6.15 -15.09
CA VAL A 60 -14.27 5.87 -16.30
C VAL A 60 -14.90 7.17 -16.81
N LYS A 61 -14.77 7.41 -18.12
CA LYS A 61 -15.42 8.53 -18.80
C LYS A 61 -16.92 8.45 -18.55
N ASP A 62 -17.52 9.61 -18.24
CA ASP A 62 -18.95 9.75 -17.94
C ASP A 62 -19.38 9.23 -16.55
N ILE A 63 -18.46 8.71 -15.74
CA ILE A 63 -18.73 8.36 -14.35
C ILE A 63 -17.86 9.25 -13.45
N GLN A 64 -18.46 10.29 -12.87
CA GLN A 64 -17.73 11.31 -12.11
C GLN A 64 -17.12 10.78 -10.81
N GLN A 65 -17.75 9.80 -10.18
CA GLN A 65 -17.29 9.25 -8.91
C GLN A 65 -16.50 7.96 -9.11
N SER A 66 -15.61 7.96 -10.07
CA SER A 66 -14.72 6.83 -10.34
C SER A 66 -13.28 7.30 -10.45
N CYS A 67 -12.34 6.41 -10.17
CA CYS A 67 -10.93 6.67 -10.35
C CYS A 67 -10.19 5.40 -10.73
N VAL A 68 -9.02 5.57 -11.35
CA VAL A 68 -8.07 4.49 -11.57
C VAL A 68 -7.03 4.58 -10.46
N ILE A 69 -6.80 3.47 -9.78
CA ILE A 69 -5.79 3.36 -8.73
C ILE A 69 -4.66 2.50 -9.24
N GLU A 70 -3.44 3.05 -9.20
CA GLU A 70 -2.22 2.30 -9.44
C GLU A 70 -1.51 2.11 -8.11
N PHE A 71 -1.32 0.86 -7.71
CA PHE A 71 -0.64 0.52 -6.47
C PHE A 71 0.64 -0.25 -6.78
N GLU A 72 1.77 0.28 -6.32
CA GLU A 72 3.08 -0.33 -6.47
C GLU A 72 3.68 -0.61 -5.10
N VAL A 73 4.25 -1.80 -4.93
CA VAL A 73 4.98 -2.18 -3.73
C VAL A 73 6.37 -2.66 -4.14
N SER A 74 7.41 -2.08 -3.54
CA SER A 74 8.78 -2.54 -3.68
C SER A 74 9.33 -2.84 -2.29
N PHE A 75 10.04 -3.94 -2.14
CA PHE A 75 10.61 -4.31 -0.86
C PHE A 75 11.85 -5.17 -1.02
N GLN A 76 12.68 -5.19 0.01
CA GLN A 76 13.82 -6.09 0.13
C GLN A 76 13.93 -6.58 1.56
N PHE A 77 14.04 -7.88 1.74
CA PHE A 77 14.27 -8.47 3.05
C PHE A 77 15.72 -8.27 3.49
N LYS A 78 15.92 -8.06 4.80
CA LYS A 78 17.27 -7.97 5.38
C LYS A 78 17.99 -9.31 5.37
N SER A 79 17.25 -10.42 5.50
CA SER A 79 17.80 -11.76 5.59
C SER A 79 17.53 -12.54 4.31
N ALA A 80 18.56 -13.23 3.80
CA ALA A 80 18.43 -14.12 2.66
C ALA A 80 17.45 -15.26 2.90
N ILE A 81 17.28 -15.68 4.16
CA ILE A 81 16.31 -16.71 4.53
C ILE A 81 14.89 -16.25 4.21
N HIS A 82 14.58 -15.00 4.53
CA HIS A 82 13.25 -14.45 4.26
C HIS A 82 13.03 -14.16 2.79
N SER A 83 14.09 -13.91 2.02
CA SER A 83 13.93 -13.59 0.59
C SER A 83 13.34 -14.76 -0.21
N GLN A 84 13.41 -15.98 0.30
CA GLN A 84 12.76 -17.14 -0.33
C GLN A 84 11.23 -17.03 -0.28
N LEU A 85 10.71 -16.21 0.63
CA LEU A 85 9.27 -16.00 0.80
C LEU A 85 8.76 -14.81 -0.02
N ALA A 86 9.63 -14.18 -0.81
CA ALA A 86 9.32 -12.91 -1.45
C ALA A 86 8.08 -12.96 -2.35
N ASN A 87 7.95 -13.98 -3.19
CA ASN A 87 6.79 -14.11 -4.08
C ASN A 87 5.50 -14.27 -3.29
N PHE A 88 5.52 -15.18 -2.32
CA PHE A 88 4.36 -15.45 -1.47
C PHE A 88 3.97 -14.22 -0.66
N PHE A 89 4.96 -13.55 -0.09
CA PHE A 89 4.75 -12.33 0.69
C PHE A 89 4.17 -11.22 -0.17
N PHE A 90 4.71 -11.02 -1.36
CA PHE A 90 4.24 -9.99 -2.27
C PHE A 90 2.76 -10.17 -2.61
N ASP A 91 2.38 -11.38 -3.01
CA ASP A 91 1.00 -11.66 -3.38
C ASP A 91 0.04 -11.42 -2.22
N GLN A 92 0.39 -11.87 -1.03
CA GLN A 92 -0.43 -11.68 0.16
C GLN A 92 -0.45 -10.23 0.63
N LEU A 93 0.71 -9.57 0.62
CA LEU A 93 0.81 -8.17 1.04
C LEU A 93 -0.05 -7.26 0.17
N VAL A 94 0.06 -7.40 -1.14
CA VAL A 94 -0.71 -6.58 -2.09
C VAL A 94 -2.20 -6.78 -1.87
N ILE A 95 -2.66 -8.02 -1.78
CA ILE A 95 -4.07 -8.33 -1.58
C ILE A 95 -4.58 -7.76 -0.25
N GLN A 96 -3.85 -7.96 0.83
CA GLN A 96 -4.27 -7.50 2.16
C GLN A 96 -4.27 -5.98 2.28
N MET A 97 -3.24 -5.31 1.77
CA MET A 97 -3.17 -3.85 1.83
C MET A 97 -4.22 -3.19 0.97
N GLU A 98 -4.40 -3.65 -0.25
CA GLU A 98 -5.43 -3.12 -1.13
C GLU A 98 -6.82 -3.28 -0.51
N ARG A 99 -7.12 -4.48 -0.02
CA ARG A 99 -8.42 -4.77 0.60
C ARG A 99 -8.65 -3.93 1.85
N ALA A 100 -7.64 -3.78 2.69
CA ALA A 100 -7.76 -2.99 3.91
C ALA A 100 -8.08 -1.51 3.60
N PHE A 101 -7.44 -0.93 2.60
CA PHE A 101 -7.70 0.45 2.22
C PHE A 101 -9.06 0.63 1.54
N VAL A 102 -9.46 -0.30 0.69
CA VAL A 102 -10.77 -0.26 0.05
C VAL A 102 -11.88 -0.40 1.09
N ASP A 103 -11.74 -1.33 2.02
CA ASP A 103 -12.72 -1.54 3.09
C ASP A 103 -12.84 -0.30 3.99
N GLU A 104 -11.72 0.33 4.33
CA GLU A 104 -11.72 1.56 5.13
C GLU A 104 -12.38 2.72 4.39
N ALA A 105 -12.13 2.86 3.09
CA ALA A 105 -12.77 3.87 2.27
C ALA A 105 -14.28 3.65 2.20
N GLU A 106 -14.72 2.41 2.06
CA GLU A 106 -16.14 2.07 2.04
C GLU A 106 -16.81 2.37 3.37
N GLU A 107 -16.14 2.07 4.48
CA GLU A 107 -16.63 2.37 5.82
C GLU A 107 -16.80 3.89 6.04
N ARG A 108 -15.85 4.69 5.58
CA ARG A 108 -15.85 6.14 5.77
C ARG A 108 -16.78 6.88 4.81
N TYR A 109 -16.87 6.44 3.58
CA TYR A 109 -17.50 7.20 2.49
C TYR A 109 -18.71 6.51 1.88
N GLY A 110 -19.03 5.29 2.31
CA GLY A 110 -20.17 4.53 1.82
C GLY A 110 -19.82 3.61 0.66
N ALA A 111 -20.83 2.92 0.17
CA ALA A 111 -20.67 1.94 -0.89
C ALA A 111 -20.09 2.56 -2.17
N PRO A 112 -19.29 1.80 -2.94
CA PRO A 112 -18.71 2.33 -4.17
C PRO A 112 -19.78 2.63 -5.22
N ALA A 113 -19.52 3.69 -6.01
CA ALA A 113 -20.41 4.07 -7.11
C ALA A 113 -20.41 3.04 -8.25
N ILE A 114 -19.27 2.37 -8.44
CA ILE A 114 -19.13 1.29 -9.41
C ILE A 114 -18.34 0.15 -8.78
N LYS A 115 -18.53 -1.05 -9.31
CA LYS A 115 -17.78 -2.23 -8.87
C LYS A 115 -16.30 -2.09 -9.26
N SER A 116 -15.42 -2.49 -8.35
CA SER A 116 -13.98 -2.52 -8.63
C SER A 116 -13.62 -3.59 -9.66
N HIS A 117 -12.75 -3.23 -10.59
CA HIS A 117 -12.20 -4.15 -11.58
C HIS A 117 -10.69 -4.04 -11.58
N VAL A 118 -10.01 -5.17 -11.66
CA VAL A 118 -8.56 -5.20 -11.86
C VAL A 118 -8.29 -5.02 -13.35
N LEU A 119 -7.62 -3.92 -13.70
CA LEU A 119 -7.30 -3.62 -15.09
C LEU A 119 -6.02 -4.34 -15.53
N GLU A 120 -5.01 -4.36 -14.66
CA GLU A 120 -3.75 -5.01 -14.92
C GLU A 120 -3.09 -5.35 -13.58
N ALA A 121 -2.50 -6.53 -13.50
CA ALA A 121 -1.75 -6.95 -12.32
C ALA A 121 -0.45 -7.61 -12.76
N THR A 122 0.67 -7.09 -12.28
CA THR A 122 1.99 -7.67 -12.51
C THR A 122 2.74 -7.77 -11.20
N SER A 123 3.50 -8.84 -11.02
CA SER A 123 4.42 -8.95 -9.91
C SER A 123 5.83 -9.23 -10.42
N ARG A 124 6.80 -8.56 -9.81
CA ARG A 124 8.20 -8.77 -10.12
C ARG A 124 9.01 -8.77 -8.85
N VAL A 125 9.76 -9.85 -8.63
CA VAL A 125 10.69 -9.97 -7.51
C VAL A 125 12.09 -9.70 -8.03
N VAL A 126 12.77 -8.82 -7.34
CA VAL A 126 14.15 -8.43 -7.67
C VAL A 126 15.11 -9.06 -6.67
#